data_898ed53de2eae3361b84b2cb4cd80126
#
_entry.id   898ed53de2eae3361b84b2cb4cd80126
#
_cell.length_a   1.000
_cell.length_b   1.000
_cell.length_c   1.000
_cell.angle_alpha   90.00
_cell.angle_beta   90.00
_cell.angle_gamma   90.00
#
_symmetry.space_group_name_H-M   'P 1'
#
loop_
_entity.id
_entity.type
_entity.pdbx_description
1 polymer ?
#
loop_
_entity_poly.entity_id
_entity_poly.type
_entity_poly.pdbx_seq_one_letter_code
_entity_poly.pdbx_strand_id
1 'polypeptide(L)'
;ILKFTPYYIYSMQELNLPRYEIRVERRAGRLTIFDILRRRHVALTPEEWVRQHFIHYLIDHKGYPQGLLANEVELRCGEKSLRCDSVLYDRTLRPRMIIEYKAPSVNITPKVFQQISTYNLLLHVDYLVVSNGLIHYCVKMDYDNQKYLYLEDIPEYKNL
;
A
#
# COMPACT_ATOMS: atom_id res chain seq x y z
N ILE A 1 -4.11 1.07 29.83
CA ILE A 1 -3.39 0.50 28.67
C ILE A 1 -3.54 -1.02 28.77
N LEU A 2 -4.58 -1.59 28.16
CA LEU A 2 -4.72 -3.04 28.06
C LEU A 2 -3.70 -3.51 27.02
N LYS A 3 -2.59 -4.08 27.51
CA LYS A 3 -1.65 -4.84 26.68
C LYS A 3 -2.41 -6.03 26.13
N PHE A 4 -2.64 -6.04 24.83
CA PHE A 4 -3.27 -7.20 24.17
C PHE A 4 -2.44 -8.42 24.39
N THR A 5 -3.11 -9.49 24.83
CA THR A 5 -2.55 -10.84 24.89
C THR A 5 -2.07 -11.23 23.49
N PRO A 6 -0.91 -11.90 23.38
CA PRO A 6 -0.32 -12.33 22.09
C PRO A 6 -1.27 -13.12 21.18
N TYR A 7 -2.33 -13.70 21.74
CA TYR A 7 -3.24 -14.62 21.07
C TYR A 7 -3.91 -14.10 19.80
N TYR A 8 -4.23 -12.80 19.71
CA TYR A 8 -4.90 -12.23 18.53
C TYR A 8 -3.94 -11.89 17.39
N ILE A 9 -2.69 -11.58 17.71
CA ILE A 9 -1.66 -11.32 16.70
C ILE A 9 -1.25 -12.64 16.02
N TYR A 10 -1.28 -13.75 16.76
CA TYR A 10 -1.00 -15.08 16.23
C TYR A 10 -2.08 -15.62 15.27
N SER A 11 -3.28 -15.04 15.25
CA SER A 11 -4.34 -15.40 14.30
C SER A 11 -4.24 -14.67 12.96
N MET A 12 -3.42 -13.62 12.88
CA MET A 12 -3.17 -12.92 11.62
C MET A 12 -2.08 -13.65 10.84
N GLN A 13 -2.29 -13.79 9.55
CA GLN A 13 -1.34 -14.45 8.67
C GLN A 13 0.02 -13.76 8.70
N GLU A 14 1.10 -14.53 8.85
CA GLU A 14 2.47 -14.03 8.70
C GLU A 14 2.69 -13.58 7.25
N LEU A 15 3.27 -12.40 7.08
CA LEU A 15 3.51 -11.80 5.77
C LEU A 15 4.99 -11.97 5.37
N ASN A 16 5.24 -11.93 4.07
CA ASN A 16 6.59 -11.87 3.51
C ASN A 16 7.10 -10.41 3.49
N LEU A 17 7.05 -9.78 4.66
CA LEU A 17 7.44 -8.40 4.91
C LEU A 17 8.17 -8.32 6.26
N PRO A 18 9.09 -7.36 6.45
CA PRO A 18 9.74 -7.15 7.73
C PRO A 18 8.73 -6.88 8.84
N ARG A 19 9.03 -7.38 10.04
CA ARG A 19 8.22 -7.09 11.22
C ARG A 19 8.44 -5.66 11.70
N TYR A 20 7.40 -5.05 12.22
CA TYR A 20 7.45 -3.74 12.87
C TYR A 20 6.68 -3.77 14.20
N GLU A 21 6.80 -2.71 15.00
CA GLU A 21 6.01 -2.56 16.23
C GLU A 21 4.54 -2.30 15.91
N ILE A 22 3.74 -3.36 16.00
CA ILE A 22 2.31 -3.32 15.65
C ILE A 22 1.51 -2.75 16.82
N ARG A 23 0.66 -1.77 16.55
CA ARG A 23 -0.27 -1.18 17.53
C ARG A 23 -1.69 -1.61 17.20
N VAL A 24 -2.11 -2.73 17.78
CA VAL A 24 -3.48 -3.25 17.67
C VAL A 24 -4.21 -3.03 18.98
N GLU A 25 -5.43 -2.51 18.93
CA GLU A 25 -6.27 -2.27 20.09
C GLU A 25 -7.71 -2.73 19.81
N ARG A 26 -8.45 -3.04 20.89
CA ARG A 26 -9.90 -3.22 20.82
C ARG A 26 -10.59 -1.90 21.18
N ARG A 27 -11.34 -1.33 20.23
CA ARG A 27 -12.12 -0.11 20.42
C ARG A 27 -13.58 -0.38 20.09
N ALA A 28 -14.49 -0.03 20.98
CA ALA A 28 -15.92 -0.30 20.80
C ALA A 28 -16.24 -1.75 20.36
N GLY A 29 -15.56 -2.73 20.95
CA GLY A 29 -15.73 -4.15 20.65
C GLY A 29 -15.06 -4.65 19.36
N ARG A 30 -14.45 -3.80 18.55
CA ARG A 30 -13.80 -4.15 17.29
C ARG A 30 -12.28 -4.05 17.39
N LEU A 31 -11.57 -4.93 16.68
CA LEU A 31 -10.12 -4.83 16.53
C LEU A 31 -9.78 -3.68 15.59
N THR A 32 -8.80 -2.89 15.99
CA THR A 32 -8.27 -1.76 15.23
C THR A 32 -6.75 -1.82 15.18
N ILE A 33 -6.17 -1.31 14.12
CA ILE A 33 -4.73 -1.15 13.92
C ILE A 33 -4.41 0.34 13.77
N PHE A 34 -3.26 0.77 14.29
CA PHE A 34 -2.84 2.17 14.13
C PHE A 34 -2.27 2.40 12.72
N ASP A 35 -2.88 3.33 11.99
CA ASP A 35 -2.38 3.79 10.70
C ASP A 35 -1.40 4.95 10.92
N ILE A 36 -0.13 4.71 10.59
CA ILE A 36 0.95 5.67 10.80
C ILE A 36 0.82 6.93 9.93
N LEU A 37 0.23 6.81 8.73
CA LEU A 37 0.05 7.94 7.80
C LEU A 37 -1.16 8.78 8.19
N ARG A 38 -2.30 8.15 8.49
CA ARG A 38 -3.53 8.82 8.92
C ARG A 38 -3.52 9.22 10.40
N ARG A 39 -2.52 8.75 11.17
CA ARG A 39 -2.32 9.00 12.61
C ARG A 39 -3.55 8.68 13.46
N ARG A 40 -4.23 7.60 13.15
CA ARG A 40 -5.43 7.13 13.86
C ARG A 40 -5.58 5.63 13.79
N HIS A 41 -6.36 5.08 14.72
CA HIS A 41 -6.78 3.69 14.65
C HIS A 41 -7.88 3.51 13.59
N VAL A 42 -7.73 2.47 12.79
CA VAL A 42 -8.68 2.06 11.74
C VAL A 42 -9.09 0.61 11.97
N ALA A 43 -10.18 0.16 11.37
CA ALA A 43 -10.61 -1.23 11.49
C ALA A 43 -9.51 -2.19 11.00
N LEU A 44 -9.20 -3.20 11.79
CA LEU A 44 -8.24 -4.23 11.40
C LEU A 44 -8.93 -5.21 10.45
N THR A 45 -8.68 -5.06 9.16
CA THR A 45 -9.06 -6.00 8.10
C THR A 45 -7.82 -6.71 7.56
N PRO A 46 -7.97 -7.82 6.82
CA PRO A 46 -6.83 -8.48 6.18
C PRO A 46 -6.07 -7.56 5.22
N GLU A 47 -6.76 -6.70 4.46
CA GLU A 47 -6.12 -5.70 3.59
C GLU A 47 -5.39 -4.62 4.41
N GLU A 48 -6.01 -4.14 5.49
CA GLU A 48 -5.37 -3.13 6.34
C GLU A 48 -4.13 -3.68 7.06
N TRP A 49 -4.13 -4.97 7.40
CA TRP A 49 -2.97 -5.68 7.92
C TRP A 49 -1.81 -5.64 6.93
N VAL A 50 -2.07 -5.96 5.65
CA VAL A 50 -1.07 -5.87 4.56
C VAL A 50 -0.61 -4.44 4.38
N ARG A 51 -1.55 -3.47 4.31
CA ARG A 51 -1.23 -2.05 4.10
C ARG A 51 -0.26 -1.53 5.14
N GLN A 52 -0.53 -1.74 6.43
CA GLN A 52 0.33 -1.21 7.49
C GLN A 52 1.73 -1.82 7.45
N HIS A 53 1.86 -3.13 7.22
CA HIS A 53 3.17 -3.76 7.06
C HIS A 53 3.92 -3.24 5.85
N PHE A 54 3.23 -3.05 4.72
CA PHE A 54 3.86 -2.58 3.50
C PHE A 54 4.31 -1.12 3.61
N ILE A 55 3.51 -0.26 4.24
CA ILE A 55 3.89 1.14 4.50
C ILE A 55 5.13 1.21 5.40
N HIS A 56 5.18 0.43 6.48
CA HIS A 56 6.37 0.35 7.32
C HIS A 56 7.59 -0.17 6.55
N TYR A 57 7.41 -1.18 5.70
CA TYR A 57 8.47 -1.67 4.83
C TYR A 57 9.02 -0.57 3.91
N LEU A 58 8.15 0.21 3.27
CA LEU A 58 8.58 1.31 2.41
C LEU A 58 9.36 2.37 3.20
N ILE A 59 8.89 2.76 4.38
CA ILE A 59 9.53 3.81 5.19
C ILE A 59 10.84 3.31 5.79
N ASP A 60 10.80 2.17 6.48
CA ASP A 60 11.90 1.72 7.34
C ASP A 60 13.00 0.99 6.57
N HIS A 61 12.68 0.36 5.43
CA HIS A 61 13.62 -0.46 4.67
C HIS A 61 13.91 0.05 3.26
N LYS A 62 12.98 0.77 2.64
CA LYS A 62 13.14 1.31 1.27
C LYS A 62 13.39 2.81 1.22
N GLY A 63 13.40 3.49 2.38
CA GLY A 63 13.75 4.89 2.52
C GLY A 63 12.71 5.88 1.99
N TYR A 64 11.45 5.47 1.89
CA TYR A 64 10.36 6.34 1.42
C TYR A 64 10.03 7.39 2.47
N PRO A 65 9.99 8.69 2.11
CA PRO A 65 9.61 9.73 3.06
C PRO A 65 8.14 9.58 3.47
N GLN A 66 7.91 9.41 4.76
CA GLN A 66 6.55 9.28 5.31
C GLN A 66 5.64 10.45 4.89
N GLY A 67 6.17 11.66 4.83
CA GLY A 67 5.41 12.86 4.47
C GLY A 67 4.98 12.95 3.00
N LEU A 68 5.50 12.06 2.14
CA LEU A 68 5.11 11.95 0.73
C LEU A 68 4.18 10.77 0.46
N LEU A 69 3.86 9.97 1.46
CA LEU A 69 2.93 8.85 1.38
C LEU A 69 1.57 9.23 1.95
N ALA A 70 0.50 8.79 1.31
CA ALA A 70 -0.86 8.95 1.81
C ALA A 70 -1.68 7.67 1.58
N ASN A 71 -2.57 7.35 2.55
CA ASN A 71 -3.50 6.22 2.47
C ASN A 71 -4.91 6.70 2.17
N GLU A 72 -5.69 5.85 1.48
CA GLU A 72 -7.10 6.08 1.18
C GLU A 72 -7.33 7.41 0.47
N VAL A 73 -6.62 7.59 -0.64
CA VAL A 73 -6.62 8.84 -1.40
C VAL A 73 -7.71 8.81 -2.46
N GLU A 74 -8.58 9.80 -2.44
CA GLU A 74 -9.50 10.06 -3.54
C GLU A 74 -8.86 11.03 -4.53
N LEU A 75 -8.66 10.57 -5.75
CA LEU A 75 -8.11 11.35 -6.84
C LEU A 75 -9.21 11.64 -7.86
N ARG A 76 -9.34 12.91 -8.23
CA ARG A 76 -10.33 13.36 -9.22
C ARG A 76 -9.67 13.67 -10.55
N CYS A 77 -10.24 13.15 -11.63
CA CYS A 77 -9.85 13.46 -12.98
C CYS A 77 -11.12 13.78 -13.79
N GLY A 78 -11.40 15.06 -13.99
CA GLY A 78 -12.67 15.53 -14.54
C GLY A 78 -13.86 15.13 -13.68
N GLU A 79 -14.85 14.46 -14.27
CA GLU A 79 -16.03 13.95 -13.54
C GLU A 79 -15.80 12.60 -12.86
N LYS A 80 -14.65 11.96 -13.09
CA LYS A 80 -14.32 10.66 -12.50
C LYS A 80 -13.56 10.83 -11.20
N SER A 81 -13.96 10.05 -10.20
CA SER A 81 -13.26 9.90 -8.93
C SER A 81 -12.70 8.49 -8.82
N LEU A 82 -11.45 8.40 -8.38
CA LEU A 82 -10.74 7.15 -8.16
C LEU A 82 -10.25 7.12 -6.72
N ARG A 83 -10.49 6.01 -6.05
CA ARG A 83 -9.97 5.77 -4.71
C ARG A 83 -8.79 4.82 -4.78
N CYS A 84 -7.63 5.32 -4.37
CA CYS A 84 -6.38 4.58 -4.30
C CYS A 84 -6.09 4.19 -2.85
N ASP A 85 -5.61 2.97 -2.64
CA ASP A 85 -5.26 2.49 -1.30
C ASP A 85 -4.09 3.28 -0.70
N SER A 86 -3.00 3.43 -1.45
CA SER A 86 -1.88 4.30 -1.10
C SER A 86 -1.30 4.98 -2.32
N VAL A 87 -0.80 6.19 -2.12
CA VAL A 87 -0.14 6.99 -3.16
C VAL A 87 1.16 7.56 -2.61
N LEU A 88 2.23 7.44 -3.39
CA LEU A 88 3.46 8.22 -3.20
C LEU A 88 3.41 9.44 -4.09
N TYR A 89 3.67 10.60 -3.51
CA TYR A 89 3.81 11.87 -4.21
C TYR A 89 5.29 12.25 -4.38
N ASP A 90 5.58 13.05 -5.38
CA ASP A 90 6.84 13.78 -5.44
C ASP A 90 6.77 15.08 -4.60
N ARG A 91 7.88 15.81 -4.56
CA ARG A 91 7.97 17.07 -3.80
C ARG A 91 7.10 18.20 -4.36
N THR A 92 6.58 18.05 -5.58
CA THR A 92 5.62 18.98 -6.20
C THR A 92 4.17 18.53 -6.02
N LEU A 93 3.95 17.49 -5.20
CA LEU A 93 2.65 16.85 -4.91
C LEU A 93 2.02 16.19 -6.14
N ARG A 94 2.82 15.78 -7.12
CA ARG A 94 2.38 14.96 -8.23
C ARG A 94 2.43 13.48 -7.83
N PRO A 95 1.36 12.69 -8.06
CA PRO A 95 1.40 11.24 -7.84
C PRO A 95 2.51 10.58 -8.68
N ARG A 96 3.37 9.78 -8.05
CA ARG A 96 4.45 9.03 -8.69
C ARG A 96 4.24 7.52 -8.67
N MET A 97 3.60 7.02 -7.62
CA MET A 97 3.35 5.59 -7.45
C MET A 97 1.97 5.39 -6.84
N ILE A 98 1.24 4.41 -7.36
CA ILE A 98 0.00 3.90 -6.77
C ILE A 98 0.27 2.50 -6.23
N ILE A 99 -0.25 2.22 -5.05
CA ILE A 99 -0.13 0.92 -4.40
C ILE A 99 -1.54 0.42 -4.07
N GLU A 100 -1.85 -0.77 -4.53
CA GLU A 100 -3.10 -1.48 -4.22
C GLU A 100 -2.81 -2.68 -3.32
N TYR A 101 -3.62 -2.86 -2.30
CA TYR A 101 -3.50 -3.99 -1.38
C TYR A 101 -4.63 -4.97 -1.55
N LYS A 102 -4.33 -6.23 -1.33
CA LYS A 102 -5.29 -7.32 -1.25
C LYS A 102 -5.07 -8.11 0.03
N ALA A 103 -6.11 -8.78 0.49
CA ALA A 103 -5.95 -9.73 1.60
C ALA A 103 -4.95 -10.84 1.23
N PRO A 104 -4.21 -11.40 2.20
CA PRO A 104 -3.27 -12.49 1.94
C PRO A 104 -3.89 -13.72 1.26
N SER A 105 -5.18 -13.95 1.47
CA SER A 105 -5.93 -15.04 0.84
C SER A 105 -6.29 -14.79 -0.63
N VAL A 106 -6.10 -13.57 -1.14
CA VAL A 106 -6.45 -13.19 -2.51
C VAL A 106 -5.24 -13.37 -3.42
N ASN A 107 -5.38 -14.18 -4.45
CA ASN A 107 -4.35 -14.32 -5.47
C ASN A 107 -4.27 -13.06 -6.34
N ILE A 108 -3.05 -12.56 -6.53
CA ILE A 108 -2.81 -11.45 -7.47
C ILE A 108 -2.77 -12.02 -8.88
N THR A 109 -3.74 -11.65 -9.68
CA THR A 109 -3.89 -12.08 -11.07
C THR A 109 -3.65 -10.92 -12.03
N PRO A 110 -3.44 -11.17 -13.33
CA PRO A 110 -3.36 -10.11 -14.34
C PRO A 110 -4.56 -9.16 -14.33
N LYS A 111 -5.74 -9.65 -13.92
CA LYS A 111 -6.96 -8.84 -13.80
C LYS A 111 -6.85 -7.73 -12.75
N VAL A 112 -6.12 -7.97 -11.65
CA VAL A 112 -5.84 -6.94 -10.63
C VAL A 112 -4.96 -5.84 -11.21
N PHE A 113 -3.94 -6.20 -12.00
CA PHE A 113 -3.12 -5.22 -12.72
C PHE A 113 -3.92 -4.41 -13.74
N GLN A 114 -4.85 -5.03 -14.43
CA GLN A 114 -5.73 -4.35 -15.39
C GLN A 114 -6.59 -3.29 -14.68
N GLN A 115 -7.08 -3.58 -13.48
CA GLN A 115 -7.82 -2.62 -12.67
C GLN A 115 -6.95 -1.40 -12.32
N ILE A 116 -5.72 -1.61 -11.83
CA ILE A 116 -4.78 -0.52 -11.49
C ILE A 116 -4.34 0.24 -12.73
N SER A 117 -4.12 -0.44 -13.85
CA SER A 117 -3.77 0.19 -15.13
C SER A 117 -4.85 1.16 -15.60
N THR A 118 -6.13 0.87 -15.30
CA THR A 118 -7.23 1.81 -15.57
C THR A 118 -7.09 3.10 -14.79
N TYR A 119 -6.64 3.03 -13.53
CA TYR A 119 -6.34 4.22 -12.73
C TYR A 119 -5.18 5.01 -13.33
N ASN A 120 -4.18 4.30 -13.85
CA ASN A 120 -3.00 4.93 -14.41
C ASN A 120 -3.23 5.67 -15.72
N LEU A 121 -4.23 5.28 -16.53
CA LEU A 121 -4.63 6.05 -17.71
C LEU A 121 -5.03 7.50 -17.35
N LEU A 122 -5.50 7.72 -16.13
CA LEU A 122 -5.93 9.03 -15.63
C LEU A 122 -4.84 9.78 -14.86
N LEU A 123 -3.93 9.07 -14.20
CA LEU A 123 -3.00 9.65 -13.22
C LEU A 123 -1.58 9.79 -13.74
N HIS A 124 -1.20 9.05 -14.76
CA HIS A 124 0.14 9.06 -15.36
C HIS A 124 1.27 8.92 -14.30
N VAL A 125 1.13 7.93 -13.40
CA VAL A 125 2.18 7.66 -12.42
C VAL A 125 3.33 6.86 -13.03
N ASP A 126 4.51 6.98 -12.43
CA ASP A 126 5.70 6.28 -12.92
C ASP A 126 5.70 4.79 -12.52
N TYR A 127 5.06 4.45 -11.39
CA TYR A 127 5.08 3.09 -10.82
C TYR A 127 3.71 2.64 -10.37
N LEU A 128 3.42 1.35 -10.60
CA LEU A 128 2.25 0.65 -10.05
C LEU A 128 2.73 -0.53 -9.20
N VAL A 129 2.18 -0.63 -8.00
CA VAL A 129 2.49 -1.71 -7.05
C VAL A 129 1.22 -2.41 -6.63
N VAL A 130 1.25 -3.73 -6.57
CA VAL A 130 0.20 -4.56 -5.98
C VAL A 130 0.81 -5.50 -4.97
N SER A 131 0.23 -5.61 -3.81
CA SER A 131 0.68 -6.52 -2.75
C SER A 131 -0.49 -7.18 -2.03
N ASN A 132 -0.36 -8.48 -1.75
CA ASN A 132 -1.20 -9.19 -0.79
C ASN A 132 -0.42 -9.55 0.51
N GLY A 133 0.75 -8.95 0.69
CA GLY A 133 1.62 -9.22 1.84
C GLY A 133 2.50 -10.46 1.71
N LEU A 134 2.18 -11.38 0.80
CA LEU A 134 2.97 -12.59 0.51
C LEU A 134 3.75 -12.46 -0.79
N ILE A 135 3.13 -11.82 -1.78
CA ILE A 135 3.69 -11.55 -3.10
C ILE A 135 3.53 -10.06 -3.38
N HIS A 136 4.56 -9.47 -3.94
CA HIS A 136 4.62 -8.05 -4.30
C HIS A 136 4.99 -7.93 -5.76
N TYR A 137 4.23 -7.17 -6.51
CA TYR A 137 4.54 -6.84 -7.90
C TYR A 137 4.73 -5.33 -8.03
N CYS A 138 5.78 -4.94 -8.72
CA CYS A 138 6.05 -3.56 -9.08
C CYS A 138 6.28 -3.49 -10.59
N VAL A 139 5.62 -2.55 -11.25
CA VAL A 139 5.87 -2.23 -12.65
C VAL A 139 6.24 -0.76 -12.78
N LYS A 140 7.23 -0.49 -13.63
CA LYS A 140 7.58 0.85 -14.09
C LYS A 140 6.92 1.11 -15.42
N MET A 141 6.29 2.26 -15.56
CA MET A 141 5.63 2.68 -16.79
C MET A 141 6.66 3.29 -17.75
N ASP A 142 6.62 2.85 -19.00
CA ASP A 142 7.37 3.43 -20.11
C ASP A 142 6.35 4.01 -21.10
N TYR A 143 6.03 5.27 -20.92
CA TYR A 143 5.01 5.95 -21.71
C TYR A 143 5.44 6.18 -23.17
N ASP A 144 6.75 6.36 -23.41
CA ASP A 144 7.28 6.61 -24.76
C ASP A 144 7.10 5.37 -25.66
N ASN A 145 7.30 4.19 -25.08
CA ASN A 145 7.16 2.92 -25.79
C ASN A 145 5.80 2.23 -25.55
N GLN A 146 4.90 2.86 -24.76
CA GLN A 146 3.60 2.31 -24.37
C GLN A 146 3.71 0.90 -23.76
N LYS A 147 4.71 0.72 -22.89
CA LYS A 147 5.03 -0.53 -22.20
C LYS A 147 5.08 -0.32 -20.69
N TYR A 148 5.06 -1.43 -19.99
CA TYR A 148 5.42 -1.45 -18.57
C TYR A 148 6.49 -2.53 -18.36
N LEU A 149 7.43 -2.24 -17.46
CA LEU A 149 8.54 -3.12 -17.12
C LEU A 149 8.28 -3.68 -15.73
N TYR A 150 8.24 -5.02 -15.62
CA TYR A 150 8.23 -5.67 -14.31
C TYR A 150 9.58 -5.49 -13.65
N LEU A 151 9.56 -5.03 -12.41
CA LEU A 151 10.76 -4.93 -11.57
C LEU A 151 10.84 -6.17 -10.67
N GLU A 152 12.07 -6.64 -10.44
CA GLU A 152 12.31 -7.81 -9.56
C GLU A 152 11.99 -7.52 -8.09
N ASP A 153 12.10 -6.25 -7.67
CA ASP A 153 11.82 -5.79 -6.31
C ASP A 153 11.22 -4.38 -6.32
N ILE A 154 10.65 -3.98 -5.19
CA ILE A 154 10.24 -2.60 -4.95
C ILE A 154 11.52 -1.74 -4.89
N PRO A 155 11.67 -0.72 -5.75
CA PRO A 155 12.86 0.11 -5.74
C PRO A 155 13.02 0.89 -4.44
N GLU A 156 14.25 1.17 -4.02
CA GLU A 156 14.50 2.16 -2.97
C GLU A 156 14.10 3.55 -3.47
N TYR A 157 13.63 4.41 -2.54
CA TYR A 157 13.17 5.76 -2.89
C TYR A 157 14.20 6.58 -3.67
N LYS A 158 15.49 6.44 -3.34
CA LYS A 158 16.58 7.15 -4.04
C LYS A 158 16.76 6.74 -5.52
N ASN A 159 16.19 5.60 -5.92
CA ASN A 159 16.30 5.04 -7.26
C ASN A 159 15.03 5.27 -8.13
N LEU A 160 14.05 6.02 -7.61
CA LEU A 160 12.81 6.36 -8.32
C LEU A 160 13.02 7.46 -9.37
#